data_a6354bc276ede83aa0d32edbf2214512
#
_entry.id   a6354bc276ede83aa0d32edbf2214512
#
_cell.length_a   1.000
_cell.length_b   1.000
_cell.length_c   1.000
_cell.angle_alpha   90.00
_cell.angle_beta   90.00
_cell.angle_gamma   90.00
#
_symmetry.space_group_name_H-M   'P 1'
#
loop_
_entity.id
_entity.type
_entity.pdbx_description
1 polymer ?
#
loop_
_entity_poly.entity_id
_entity_poly.type
_entity_poly.pdbx_seq_one_letter_code
_entity_poly.pdbx_strand_id
1 'polypeptide(L)'
;MVTLTYPHIGNTGINPEDIESAKVHAAGLIVRNCPARLSNFRSTQSLPEYLEANGIVAISDIDTRKLTRILREGGAQGGCILVGDDAEKALELARSFPGMSGQDLAKVVTTPKSSTWTESTWTLGKGYGKTDSKKPHVVAYDFGVKFNILRLLAERGCHITVVPAQTSADEVLKLNPDGVFLSNGPGDPDPCDYAIAAAKTFIDKGIPT
;
A
#
# COMPACT_ATOMS: atom_id res chain seq x y z
N MET A 1 3.46 9.51 6.67
CA MET A 1 2.65 10.55 5.99
C MET A 1 2.95 10.53 4.50
N VAL A 2 1.98 10.93 3.67
CA VAL A 2 2.11 10.99 2.21
C VAL A 2 2.01 12.45 1.75
N THR A 3 2.92 12.88 0.88
CA THR A 3 2.90 14.22 0.29
C THR A 3 2.63 14.09 -1.21
N LEU A 4 1.58 14.74 -1.70
CA LEU A 4 1.30 14.83 -3.13
C LEU A 4 1.98 16.09 -3.70
N THR A 5 3.00 15.89 -4.52
CA THR A 5 3.84 16.99 -5.04
C THR A 5 3.10 17.89 -6.02
N TYR A 6 2.18 17.32 -6.83
CA TYR A 6 1.43 18.09 -7.80
C TYR A 6 0.40 18.99 -7.09
N PRO A 7 0.36 20.30 -7.39
CA PRO A 7 -0.53 21.23 -6.68
C PRO A 7 -2.00 20.86 -6.78
N HIS A 8 -2.47 20.43 -7.94
CA HIS A 8 -3.85 20.01 -8.16
C HIS A 8 -3.93 18.48 -8.10
N ILE A 9 -4.34 17.95 -6.96
CA ILE A 9 -4.43 16.51 -6.71
C ILE A 9 -5.55 15.79 -7.48
N GLY A 10 -6.35 16.53 -8.24
CA GLY A 10 -7.53 16.03 -8.92
C GLY A 10 -8.80 16.16 -8.06
N ASN A 11 -9.94 16.04 -8.72
CA ASN A 11 -11.27 16.18 -8.11
C ASN A 11 -12.14 14.93 -8.29
N THR A 12 -11.52 13.76 -8.39
CA THR A 12 -12.20 12.49 -8.63
C THR A 12 -13.04 12.03 -7.46
N GLY A 13 -12.78 12.52 -6.24
CA GLY A 13 -13.41 12.01 -5.02
C GLY A 13 -13.02 10.57 -4.70
N ILE A 14 -13.80 9.95 -3.86
CA ILE A 14 -13.61 8.58 -3.38
C ILE A 14 -14.70 7.66 -3.94
N ASN A 15 -14.29 6.47 -4.33
CA ASN A 15 -15.17 5.39 -4.72
C ASN A 15 -14.73 4.10 -3.99
N PRO A 16 -15.62 3.41 -3.27
CA PRO A 16 -15.31 2.15 -2.59
C PRO A 16 -14.77 1.05 -3.51
N GLU A 17 -15.14 1.06 -4.80
CA GLU A 17 -14.62 0.09 -5.77
C GLU A 17 -13.14 0.32 -6.12
N ASP A 18 -12.59 1.50 -5.85
CA ASP A 18 -11.19 1.84 -6.16
C ASP A 18 -10.23 1.58 -4.98
N ILE A 19 -10.70 0.90 -3.93
CA ILE A 19 -9.89 0.57 -2.76
C ILE A 19 -8.84 -0.49 -3.13
N GLU A 20 -7.60 -0.19 -2.76
CA GLU A 20 -6.41 -0.99 -3.10
C GLU A 20 -5.75 -1.67 -1.89
N SER A 21 -6.35 -1.55 -0.70
CA SER A 21 -5.83 -2.11 0.55
C SER A 21 -6.94 -2.29 1.57
N ALA A 22 -6.77 -3.16 2.55
CA ALA A 22 -7.76 -3.41 3.61
C ALA A 22 -8.04 -2.19 4.50
N LYS A 23 -7.09 -1.23 4.58
CA LYS A 23 -7.22 0.00 5.36
C LYS A 23 -6.28 1.09 4.84
N VAL A 24 -6.48 2.33 5.29
CA VAL A 24 -5.51 3.41 5.07
C VAL A 24 -4.31 3.21 6.00
N HIS A 25 -3.13 2.97 5.42
CA HIS A 25 -1.88 2.80 6.18
C HIS A 25 -1.12 4.10 6.41
N ALA A 26 -1.44 5.17 5.64
CA ALA A 26 -0.80 6.46 5.79
C ALA A 26 -1.25 7.15 7.09
N ALA A 27 -0.30 7.62 7.91
CA ALA A 27 -0.59 8.34 9.14
C ALA A 27 -1.09 9.78 8.91
N GLY A 28 -0.99 10.29 7.67
CA GLY A 28 -1.47 11.63 7.33
C GLY A 28 -1.23 11.97 5.86
N LEU A 29 -1.94 13.00 5.37
CA LEU A 29 -1.88 13.47 3.99
C LEU A 29 -1.50 14.95 3.94
N ILE A 30 -0.54 15.29 3.07
CA ILE A 30 -0.09 16.68 2.83
C ILE A 30 -0.34 17.01 1.37
N VAL A 31 -1.13 18.07 1.12
CA VAL A 31 -1.49 18.50 -0.23
C VAL A 31 -1.32 20.02 -0.38
N ARG A 32 -1.15 20.49 -1.62
CA ARG A 32 -1.21 21.92 -1.90
C ARG A 32 -2.66 22.42 -1.92
N ASN A 33 -3.49 21.79 -2.74
CA ASN A 33 -4.90 22.18 -2.90
C ASN A 33 -5.80 20.95 -2.71
N CYS A 34 -6.82 21.10 -1.88
CA CYS A 34 -7.91 20.14 -1.78
C CYS A 34 -9.10 20.66 -2.59
N PRO A 35 -9.62 19.92 -3.61
CA PRO A 35 -10.72 20.38 -4.44
C PRO A 35 -12.01 20.53 -3.61
N ALA A 36 -12.69 21.68 -3.77
CA ALA A 36 -13.96 21.94 -3.10
C ALA A 36 -15.15 21.21 -3.76
N ARG A 37 -15.01 20.78 -5.01
CA ARG A 37 -16.06 20.08 -5.77
C ARG A 37 -15.52 18.84 -6.44
N LEU A 38 -16.32 17.79 -6.38
CA LEU A 38 -16.06 16.52 -7.06
C LEU A 38 -16.62 16.55 -8.48
N SER A 39 -15.94 15.94 -9.42
CA SER A 39 -16.34 15.86 -10.82
C SER A 39 -16.08 14.47 -11.41
N ASN A 40 -16.58 13.44 -10.75
CA ASN A 40 -16.49 12.06 -11.20
C ASN A 40 -17.83 11.38 -10.92
N PHE A 41 -18.45 10.80 -11.96
CA PHE A 41 -19.74 10.13 -11.84
C PHE A 41 -19.73 8.90 -10.92
N ARG A 42 -18.56 8.32 -10.64
CA ARG A 42 -18.38 7.20 -9.70
C ARG A 42 -18.11 7.64 -8.26
N SER A 43 -17.94 8.93 -8.02
CA SER A 43 -17.62 9.42 -6.68
C SER A 43 -18.84 9.28 -5.75
N THR A 44 -18.61 8.68 -4.60
CA THR A 44 -19.63 8.52 -3.53
C THR A 44 -19.32 9.37 -2.31
N GLN A 45 -18.12 9.90 -2.18
CA GLN A 45 -17.63 10.62 -1.01
C GLN A 45 -16.50 11.58 -1.37
N SER A 46 -16.37 12.68 -0.64
CA SER A 46 -15.22 13.58 -0.77
C SER A 46 -13.98 13.02 -0.07
N LEU A 47 -12.80 13.52 -0.47
CA LEU A 47 -11.55 13.16 0.21
C LEU A 47 -11.53 13.58 1.70
N PRO A 48 -11.96 14.80 2.10
CA PRO A 48 -12.02 15.15 3.51
C PRO A 48 -12.92 14.22 4.33
N GLU A 49 -14.13 13.92 3.87
CA GLU A 49 -15.06 12.99 4.55
C GLU A 49 -14.45 11.59 4.70
N TYR A 50 -13.75 11.11 3.67
CA TYR A 50 -13.08 9.81 3.72
C TYR A 50 -11.94 9.79 4.74
N LEU A 51 -11.12 10.84 4.79
CA LEU A 51 -10.02 10.95 5.74
C LEU A 51 -10.53 11.02 7.17
N GLU A 52 -11.57 11.82 7.41
CA GLU A 52 -12.24 11.94 8.72
C GLU A 52 -12.82 10.59 9.18
N ALA A 53 -13.56 9.91 8.31
CA ALA A 53 -14.13 8.58 8.60
C ALA A 53 -13.06 7.51 8.92
N ASN A 54 -11.83 7.67 8.41
CA ASN A 54 -10.70 6.78 8.70
C ASN A 54 -9.77 7.30 9.80
N GLY A 55 -10.07 8.44 10.43
CA GLY A 55 -9.23 9.03 11.49
C GLY A 55 -7.86 9.50 10.99
N ILE A 56 -7.76 9.90 9.71
CA ILE A 56 -6.50 10.32 9.08
C ILE A 56 -6.43 11.86 9.07
N VAL A 57 -5.40 12.40 9.70
CA VAL A 57 -5.13 13.84 9.66
C VAL A 57 -4.61 14.27 8.30
N ALA A 58 -4.99 15.47 7.87
CA ALA A 58 -4.50 16.05 6.61
C ALA A 58 -4.24 17.54 6.77
N ILE A 59 -3.36 18.07 5.92
CA ILE A 59 -3.08 19.50 5.84
C ILE A 59 -3.03 19.95 4.38
N SER A 60 -3.68 21.06 4.06
CA SER A 60 -3.64 21.73 2.77
C SER A 60 -2.87 23.05 2.84
N ASP A 61 -2.73 23.72 1.69
CA ASP A 61 -2.04 25.00 1.53
C ASP A 61 -0.53 24.97 1.84
N ILE A 62 0.06 23.80 1.85
CA ILE A 62 1.50 23.60 1.99
C ILE A 62 2.18 23.66 0.61
N ASP A 63 3.33 24.31 0.51
CA ASP A 63 4.19 24.21 -0.67
C ASP A 63 4.82 22.81 -0.76
N THR A 64 4.05 21.87 -1.29
CA THR A 64 4.43 20.46 -1.40
C THR A 64 5.60 20.24 -2.35
N ARG A 65 5.82 21.15 -3.32
CA ARG A 65 6.98 21.10 -4.21
C ARG A 65 8.26 21.44 -3.45
N LYS A 66 8.23 22.51 -2.65
CA LYS A 66 9.36 22.87 -1.77
C LYS A 66 9.65 21.77 -0.76
N LEU A 67 8.61 21.23 -0.11
CA LEU A 67 8.73 20.12 0.84
C LEU A 67 9.39 18.89 0.18
N THR A 68 8.93 18.49 -0.99
CA THR A 68 9.50 17.35 -1.72
C THR A 68 10.97 17.59 -2.09
N ARG A 69 11.37 18.82 -2.45
CA ARG A 69 12.78 19.15 -2.70
C ARG A 69 13.63 19.01 -1.44
N ILE A 70 13.15 19.51 -0.30
CA ILE A 70 13.83 19.35 1.00
C ILE A 70 14.04 17.87 1.33
N LEU A 71 12.99 17.05 1.18
CA LEU A 71 13.06 15.61 1.44
C LEU A 71 14.01 14.89 0.48
N ARG A 72 14.06 15.29 -0.78
CA ARG A 72 14.97 14.71 -1.78
C ARG A 72 16.44 15.06 -1.50
N GLU A 73 16.72 16.26 -1.03
CA GLU A 73 18.08 16.74 -0.76
C GLU A 73 18.56 16.28 0.63
N GLY A 74 17.67 16.30 1.63
CA GLY A 74 18.00 15.97 3.03
C GLY A 74 17.69 14.53 3.45
N GLY A 75 17.13 13.70 2.55
CA GLY A 75 16.65 12.36 2.90
C GLY A 75 15.33 12.35 3.66
N ALA A 76 14.91 11.18 4.12
CA ALA A 76 13.69 11.00 4.91
C ALA A 76 13.80 11.77 6.24
N GLN A 77 12.75 12.54 6.56
CA GLN A 77 12.67 13.35 7.76
C GLN A 77 11.49 12.89 8.64
N GLY A 78 11.67 12.95 9.96
CA GLY A 78 10.55 12.89 10.90
C GLY A 78 9.63 14.09 10.70
N GLY A 79 8.32 13.87 10.80
CA GLY A 79 7.35 14.96 10.65
C GLY A 79 6.11 14.73 11.48
N CYS A 80 5.42 15.80 11.85
CA CYS A 80 4.18 15.78 12.58
C CYS A 80 3.13 16.66 11.91
N ILE A 81 1.89 16.20 11.88
CA ILE A 81 0.70 17.01 11.59
C ILE A 81 -0.10 17.05 12.89
N LEU A 82 -0.26 18.23 13.44
CA LEU A 82 -0.98 18.47 14.69
C LEU A 82 -2.18 19.37 14.42
N VAL A 83 -3.32 19.02 14.98
CA VAL A 83 -4.51 19.90 14.99
C VAL A 83 -4.32 20.96 16.07
N GLY A 84 -4.42 22.24 15.70
CA GLY A 84 -4.17 23.38 16.59
C GLY A 84 -3.00 24.24 16.11
N ASP A 85 -2.51 25.11 16.98
CA ASP A 85 -1.48 26.12 16.68
C ASP A 85 -0.17 25.93 17.50
N ASP A 86 -0.02 24.79 18.19
CA ASP A 86 1.17 24.48 19.00
C ASP A 86 2.32 23.94 18.14
N ALA A 87 3.05 24.87 17.51
CA ALA A 87 4.19 24.54 16.66
C ALA A 87 5.36 23.90 17.43
N GLU A 88 5.56 24.28 18.72
CA GLU A 88 6.64 23.73 19.53
C GLU A 88 6.41 22.25 19.82
N LYS A 89 5.19 21.90 20.21
CA LYS A 89 4.78 20.51 20.42
C LYS A 89 4.85 19.68 19.12
N ALA A 90 4.43 20.25 17.99
CA ALA A 90 4.54 19.57 16.71
C ALA A 90 6.00 19.27 16.34
N LEU A 91 6.92 20.21 16.60
CA LEU A 91 8.35 20.04 16.37
C LEU A 91 8.96 18.99 17.32
N GLU A 92 8.58 19.00 18.59
CA GLU A 92 9.00 17.99 19.56
C GLU A 92 8.58 16.58 19.12
N LEU A 93 7.31 16.40 18.73
CA LEU A 93 6.78 15.13 18.23
C LEU A 93 7.49 14.68 16.94
N ALA A 94 7.78 15.61 16.03
CA ALA A 94 8.54 15.28 14.82
C ALA A 94 9.95 14.80 15.12
N ARG A 95 10.64 15.45 16.09
CA ARG A 95 12.01 15.10 16.51
C ARG A 95 12.08 13.81 17.31
N SER A 96 11.05 13.48 18.07
CA SER A 96 10.96 12.24 18.85
C SER A 96 10.64 11.00 18.00
N PHE A 97 10.25 11.19 16.75
CA PHE A 97 9.98 10.06 15.86
C PHE A 97 11.26 9.28 15.54
N PRO A 98 11.32 7.97 15.81
CA PRO A 98 12.56 7.19 15.69
C PRO A 98 13.00 6.94 14.23
N GLY A 99 12.24 7.40 13.26
CA GLY A 99 12.49 7.11 11.85
C GLY A 99 11.92 5.77 11.41
N MET A 100 12.19 5.40 10.16
CA MET A 100 11.72 4.12 9.58
C MET A 100 12.87 3.13 9.34
N SER A 101 14.10 3.57 9.48
CA SER A 101 15.27 2.70 9.29
C SER A 101 15.28 1.59 10.33
N GLY A 102 15.49 0.35 9.90
CA GLY A 102 15.50 -0.83 10.78
C GLY A 102 14.11 -1.28 11.25
N GLN A 103 13.01 -0.63 10.84
CA GLN A 103 11.66 -1.07 11.16
C GLN A 103 11.13 -2.04 10.10
N ASP A 104 10.68 -3.20 10.53
CA ASP A 104 9.98 -4.15 9.67
C ASP A 104 8.50 -3.76 9.52
N LEU A 105 8.23 -2.90 8.54
CA LEU A 105 6.88 -2.44 8.27
C LEU A 105 6.04 -3.45 7.48
N ALA A 106 6.67 -4.42 6.82
CA ALA A 106 5.96 -5.48 6.11
C ALA A 106 5.12 -6.33 7.08
N LYS A 107 5.62 -6.59 8.29
CA LYS A 107 4.86 -7.26 9.37
C LYS A 107 3.62 -6.50 9.83
N VAL A 108 3.62 -5.17 9.67
CA VAL A 108 2.51 -4.31 10.11
C VAL A 108 1.37 -4.27 9.10
N VAL A 109 1.70 -4.40 7.82
CA VAL A 109 0.72 -4.24 6.72
C VAL A 109 0.24 -5.55 6.11
N THR A 110 0.91 -6.66 6.40
CA THR A 110 0.61 -7.99 5.84
C THR A 110 -0.76 -8.52 6.27
N THR A 111 -1.33 -9.40 5.45
CA THR A 111 -2.52 -10.17 5.81
C THR A 111 -2.26 -11.07 7.03
N PRO A 112 -3.25 -11.26 7.93
CA PRO A 112 -3.07 -12.10 9.12
C PRO A 112 -3.11 -13.62 8.82
N LYS A 113 -3.63 -14.03 7.68
CA LYS A 113 -3.78 -15.43 7.28
C LYS A 113 -3.75 -15.62 5.78
N SER A 114 -3.36 -16.80 5.34
CA SER A 114 -3.42 -17.17 3.92
C SER A 114 -4.85 -17.25 3.41
N SER A 115 -5.05 -16.83 2.16
CA SER A 115 -6.36 -16.86 1.50
C SER A 115 -6.20 -17.01 -0.01
N THR A 116 -7.26 -17.49 -0.67
CA THR A 116 -7.33 -17.50 -2.14
C THR A 116 -7.89 -16.20 -2.65
N TRP A 117 -7.26 -15.62 -3.67
CA TRP A 117 -7.74 -14.44 -4.36
C TRP A 117 -8.45 -14.85 -5.66
N THR A 118 -9.69 -14.37 -5.86
CA THR A 118 -10.50 -14.72 -7.03
C THR A 118 -10.98 -13.53 -7.85
N GLU A 119 -10.81 -12.31 -7.33
CA GLU A 119 -11.28 -11.10 -8.01
C GLU A 119 -10.37 -10.73 -9.18
N SER A 120 -10.94 -10.46 -10.36
CA SER A 120 -10.22 -9.97 -11.53
C SER A 120 -10.53 -8.48 -11.79
N THR A 121 -10.10 -7.94 -12.91
CA THR A 121 -10.18 -6.50 -13.20
C THR A 121 -11.62 -5.96 -13.26
N TRP A 122 -11.76 -4.69 -12.94
CA TRP A 122 -13.03 -3.98 -12.97
C TRP A 122 -13.42 -3.61 -14.42
N THR A 123 -14.72 -3.72 -14.72
CA THR A 123 -15.29 -3.35 -16.01
C THR A 123 -16.50 -2.44 -15.80
N LEU A 124 -16.58 -1.36 -16.57
CA LEU A 124 -17.69 -0.42 -16.49
C LEU A 124 -19.04 -1.13 -16.66
N GLY A 125 -19.96 -0.90 -15.73
CA GLY A 125 -21.30 -1.48 -15.72
C GLY A 125 -21.38 -2.94 -15.24
N LYS A 126 -20.23 -3.59 -14.97
CA LYS A 126 -20.18 -4.98 -14.47
C LYS A 126 -19.48 -5.12 -13.12
N GLY A 127 -18.67 -4.12 -12.74
CA GLY A 127 -17.84 -4.18 -11.53
C GLY A 127 -16.64 -5.13 -11.73
N TYR A 128 -16.15 -5.71 -10.62
CA TYR A 128 -15.04 -6.66 -10.63
C TYR A 128 -15.48 -8.03 -11.12
N GLY A 129 -14.69 -8.59 -12.04
CA GLY A 129 -14.82 -9.97 -12.49
C GLY A 129 -14.37 -10.97 -11.42
N LYS A 130 -14.56 -12.25 -11.70
CA LYS A 130 -14.05 -13.35 -10.88
C LYS A 130 -13.40 -14.41 -11.76
N THR A 131 -12.37 -15.07 -11.22
CA THR A 131 -11.73 -16.24 -11.85
C THR A 131 -11.87 -17.45 -10.95
N ASP A 132 -12.04 -18.61 -11.56
CA ASP A 132 -12.00 -19.93 -10.94
C ASP A 132 -10.83 -20.77 -11.47
N SER A 133 -9.87 -20.12 -12.14
CA SER A 133 -8.69 -20.77 -12.69
C SER A 133 -7.96 -21.57 -11.61
N LYS A 134 -7.44 -22.73 -11.98
CA LYS A 134 -6.65 -23.58 -11.10
C LYS A 134 -5.15 -23.55 -11.41
N LYS A 135 -4.77 -23.03 -12.59
CA LYS A 135 -3.37 -22.96 -13.06
C LYS A 135 -3.18 -21.83 -14.09
N PRO A 136 -1.96 -21.21 -14.12
CA PRO A 136 -0.84 -21.49 -13.22
C PRO A 136 -1.13 -21.06 -11.78
N HIS A 137 -0.58 -21.76 -10.80
CA HIS A 137 -0.71 -21.43 -9.39
C HIS A 137 0.40 -20.48 -8.95
N VAL A 138 0.05 -19.27 -8.57
CA VAL A 138 0.96 -18.24 -8.04
C VAL A 138 0.73 -18.06 -6.55
N VAL A 139 1.78 -18.23 -5.74
CA VAL A 139 1.73 -17.86 -4.33
C VAL A 139 2.27 -16.45 -4.18
N ALA A 140 1.44 -15.54 -3.70
CA ALA A 140 1.76 -14.13 -3.53
C ALA A 140 2.04 -13.80 -2.06
N TYR A 141 3.26 -13.40 -1.74
CA TYR A 141 3.59 -12.84 -0.44
C TYR A 141 3.03 -11.44 -0.31
N ASP A 142 2.28 -11.21 0.77
CA ASP A 142 1.73 -9.91 1.09
C ASP A 142 2.68 -9.12 2.01
N PHE A 143 3.50 -8.28 1.40
CA PHE A 143 4.31 -7.26 2.10
C PHE A 143 3.62 -5.88 2.13
N GLY A 144 2.35 -5.81 1.78
CA GLY A 144 1.56 -4.60 1.54
C GLY A 144 1.09 -4.53 0.09
N VAL A 145 0.59 -5.65 -0.44
CA VAL A 145 0.20 -5.80 -1.84
C VAL A 145 -0.98 -4.89 -2.19
N LYS A 146 -0.89 -4.20 -3.31
CA LYS A 146 -2.04 -3.51 -3.90
C LYS A 146 -2.97 -4.53 -4.54
N PHE A 147 -4.26 -4.45 -4.24
CA PHE A 147 -5.26 -5.39 -4.75
C PHE A 147 -5.28 -5.49 -6.28
N ASN A 148 -5.02 -4.38 -6.97
CA ASN A 148 -4.98 -4.39 -8.42
C ASN A 148 -3.88 -5.27 -9.01
N ILE A 149 -2.78 -5.50 -8.30
CA ILE A 149 -1.74 -6.45 -8.73
C ILE A 149 -2.31 -7.87 -8.76
N LEU A 150 -3.03 -8.26 -7.70
CA LEU A 150 -3.69 -9.57 -7.63
C LEU A 150 -4.79 -9.70 -8.68
N ARG A 151 -5.58 -8.63 -8.90
CA ARG A 151 -6.60 -8.60 -9.96
C ARG A 151 -6.00 -8.81 -11.34
N LEU A 152 -4.86 -8.18 -11.63
CA LEU A 152 -4.16 -8.34 -12.91
C LEU A 152 -3.58 -9.74 -13.11
N LEU A 153 -3.11 -10.40 -12.07
CA LEU A 153 -2.70 -11.81 -12.14
C LEU A 153 -3.91 -12.73 -12.37
N ALA A 154 -5.01 -12.49 -11.65
CA ALA A 154 -6.26 -13.23 -11.83
C ALA A 154 -6.83 -13.08 -13.24
N GLU A 155 -6.81 -11.86 -13.80
CA GLU A 155 -7.24 -11.57 -15.19
C GLU A 155 -6.44 -12.37 -16.22
N ARG A 156 -5.16 -12.65 -15.93
CA ARG A 156 -4.27 -13.47 -16.77
C ARG A 156 -4.46 -14.97 -16.56
N GLY A 157 -5.47 -15.36 -15.79
CA GLY A 157 -5.83 -16.77 -15.56
C GLY A 157 -5.00 -17.44 -14.46
N CYS A 158 -4.28 -16.70 -13.62
CA CYS A 158 -3.57 -17.29 -12.48
C CYS A 158 -4.55 -17.70 -11.37
N HIS A 159 -4.32 -18.87 -10.76
CA HIS A 159 -4.81 -19.21 -9.44
C HIS A 159 -3.89 -18.56 -8.40
N ILE A 160 -4.43 -17.80 -7.46
CA ILE A 160 -3.60 -17.01 -6.54
C ILE A 160 -3.88 -17.42 -5.11
N THR A 161 -2.83 -17.80 -4.39
CA THR A 161 -2.84 -17.92 -2.93
C THR A 161 -2.03 -16.78 -2.33
N VAL A 162 -2.69 -15.90 -1.58
CA VAL A 162 -2.03 -14.82 -0.84
C VAL A 162 -1.59 -15.36 0.51
N VAL A 163 -0.34 -15.13 0.88
CA VAL A 163 0.25 -15.59 2.15
C VAL A 163 0.82 -14.43 2.96
N PRO A 164 0.83 -14.52 4.30
CA PRO A 164 1.49 -13.53 5.15
C PRO A 164 2.98 -13.37 4.83
N ALA A 165 3.52 -12.19 5.11
CA ALA A 165 4.92 -11.84 4.87
C ALA A 165 5.91 -12.85 5.48
N GLN A 166 5.62 -13.38 6.67
CA GLN A 166 6.50 -14.29 7.42
C GLN A 166 6.31 -15.78 7.09
N THR A 167 5.48 -16.12 6.10
CA THR A 167 5.30 -17.51 5.68
C THR A 167 6.63 -18.10 5.21
N SER A 168 7.03 -19.24 5.74
CA SER A 168 8.29 -19.87 5.36
C SER A 168 8.28 -20.40 3.92
N ALA A 169 9.45 -20.47 3.30
CA ALA A 169 9.58 -21.05 1.97
C ALA A 169 9.06 -22.50 1.92
N ASP A 170 9.29 -23.28 2.98
CA ASP A 170 8.84 -24.67 3.03
C ASP A 170 7.31 -24.79 3.08
N GLU A 171 6.61 -23.87 3.76
CA GLU A 171 5.15 -23.82 3.74
C GLU A 171 4.62 -23.47 2.36
N VAL A 172 5.24 -22.50 1.68
CA VAL A 172 4.87 -22.14 0.32
C VAL A 172 5.12 -23.28 -0.68
N LEU A 173 6.24 -23.98 -0.56
CA LEU A 173 6.58 -25.13 -1.41
C LEU A 173 5.59 -26.29 -1.27
N LYS A 174 5.00 -26.49 -0.10
CA LYS A 174 3.93 -27.49 0.10
C LYS A 174 2.66 -27.18 -0.68
N LEU A 175 2.47 -25.94 -1.09
CA LEU A 175 1.34 -25.53 -1.95
C LEU A 175 1.58 -25.87 -3.43
N ASN A 176 2.77 -26.35 -3.80
CA ASN A 176 3.20 -26.66 -5.17
C ASN A 176 2.95 -25.50 -6.15
N PRO A 177 3.54 -24.31 -5.91
CA PRO A 177 3.36 -23.17 -6.78
C PRO A 177 4.06 -23.37 -8.13
N ASP A 178 3.44 -22.88 -9.22
CA ASP A 178 4.09 -22.73 -10.52
C ASP A 178 4.98 -21.47 -10.56
N GLY A 179 4.75 -20.52 -9.63
CA GLY A 179 5.55 -19.32 -9.43
C GLY A 179 5.25 -18.63 -8.11
N VAL A 180 6.18 -17.79 -7.66
CA VAL A 180 6.04 -16.98 -6.44
C VAL A 180 6.07 -15.50 -6.80
N PHE A 181 5.17 -14.72 -6.24
CA PHE A 181 5.15 -13.28 -6.37
C PHE A 181 5.51 -12.63 -5.03
N LEU A 182 6.59 -11.87 -5.01
CA LEU A 182 6.98 -11.04 -3.87
C LEU A 182 6.42 -9.63 -4.09
N SER A 183 5.43 -9.23 -3.31
CA SER A 183 4.77 -7.95 -3.52
C SER A 183 5.67 -6.76 -3.16
N ASN A 184 5.26 -5.57 -3.59
CA ASN A 184 5.76 -4.34 -2.99
C ASN A 184 5.44 -4.29 -1.49
N GLY A 185 6.20 -3.48 -0.75
CA GLY A 185 6.00 -3.23 0.67
C GLY A 185 6.52 -1.86 1.08
N PRO A 186 6.17 -1.37 2.28
CA PRO A 186 6.69 -0.12 2.82
C PRO A 186 8.07 -0.30 3.46
N GLY A 187 8.82 0.79 3.54
CA GLY A 187 10.05 0.89 4.33
C GLY A 187 11.27 0.27 3.68
N ASP A 188 12.21 -0.08 4.55
CA ASP A 188 13.48 -0.71 4.20
C ASP A 188 13.27 -2.25 4.14
N PRO A 189 13.72 -2.95 3.09
CA PRO A 189 13.66 -4.40 3.04
C PRO A 189 14.70 -5.11 3.92
N ASP A 190 15.75 -4.44 4.37
CA ASP A 190 16.84 -5.03 5.15
C ASP A 190 16.37 -5.78 6.41
N PRO A 191 15.39 -5.26 7.20
CA PRO A 191 14.87 -5.99 8.35
C PRO A 191 14.00 -7.21 8.02
N CYS A 192 13.70 -7.46 6.73
CA CYS A 192 12.86 -8.57 6.29
C CYS A 192 13.71 -9.83 5.97
N ASP A 193 14.58 -10.25 6.87
CA ASP A 193 15.49 -11.39 6.72
C ASP A 193 14.78 -12.69 6.32
N TYR A 194 13.60 -12.94 6.88
CA TYR A 194 12.74 -14.07 6.53
C TYR A 194 12.32 -14.06 5.05
N ALA A 195 12.02 -12.87 4.49
CA ALA A 195 11.63 -12.73 3.09
C ALA A 195 12.84 -12.91 2.17
N ILE A 196 14.01 -12.39 2.57
CA ILE A 196 15.28 -12.58 1.86
C ILE A 196 15.64 -14.07 1.82
N ALA A 197 15.53 -14.78 2.94
CA ALA A 197 15.80 -16.21 3.02
C ALA A 197 14.83 -17.03 2.15
N ALA A 198 13.53 -16.69 2.16
CA ALA A 198 12.53 -17.33 1.33
C ALA A 198 12.81 -17.12 -0.16
N ALA A 199 13.11 -15.88 -0.58
CA ALA A 199 13.44 -15.55 -1.96
C ALA A 199 14.65 -16.34 -2.47
N LYS A 200 15.74 -16.43 -1.68
CA LYS A 200 16.91 -17.25 -2.01
C LYS A 200 16.53 -18.71 -2.22
N THR A 201 15.71 -19.27 -1.33
CA THR A 201 15.25 -20.66 -1.43
C THR A 201 14.48 -20.93 -2.73
N PHE A 202 13.63 -20.00 -3.17
CA PHE A 202 12.89 -20.17 -4.42
C PHE A 202 13.81 -20.08 -5.64
N ILE A 203 14.74 -19.14 -5.65
CA ILE A 203 15.74 -18.98 -6.71
C ILE A 203 16.60 -20.25 -6.83
N ASP A 204 17.13 -20.76 -5.71
CA ASP A 204 17.98 -21.97 -5.67
C ASP A 204 17.23 -23.21 -6.15
N LYS A 205 15.91 -23.27 -5.96
CA LYS A 205 15.04 -24.36 -6.44
C LYS A 205 14.54 -24.14 -7.88
N GLY A 206 14.89 -23.04 -8.53
CA GLY A 206 14.45 -22.72 -9.88
C GLY A 206 12.95 -22.42 -10.00
N ILE A 207 12.30 -22.00 -8.90
CA ILE A 207 10.90 -21.55 -8.94
C ILE A 207 10.86 -20.14 -9.54
N PRO A 208 10.04 -19.89 -10.57
CA PRO A 208 9.82 -18.53 -11.10
C PRO A 208 9.39 -17.55 -10.00
N THR A 209 10.17 -16.48 -9.82
CA THR A 209 9.98 -15.51 -8.73
C THR A 209 10.09 -14.09 -9.28
#